data_0b1719f8832e34a353a61ff4a4fdecf0
#
_entry.id   0b1719f8832e34a353a61ff4a4fdecf0
#
_cell.length_a   1.000
_cell.length_b   1.000
_cell.length_c   1.000
_cell.angle_alpha   90.00
_cell.angle_beta   90.00
_cell.angle_gamma   90.00
#
_symmetry.space_group_name_H-M   'P 1'
#
loop_
_entity.id
_entity.type
_entity.pdbx_description
1 polymer ?
#
loop_
_entity_poly.entity_id
_entity_poly.type
_entity_poly.pdbx_seq_one_letter_code
_entity_poly.pdbx_strand_id
1 'polypeptide(L)'
;MDDRAELDTTGIVDRAVSAGSHTILAPPHGRGRPSLRNRVALALLTLVNWIVPKKRDKFVLHGIPLCEDGILAVADELFVRGLSSIVLVADHQDATRASAMFCSPAVFVGKRSIAALWHYLTARYIVVSHGLFGDPRPPPWQCVVNLWHGEPTAKTIGRYIGRSRINVTTAPVLSHVGQAYRCTEFGLHPKQVPILGAPRNDRMLTADHAEVRKALLGADADVPTLLWLPTYRSVVNGTATWIDAAVRFPGVPYDLADLRRIDDWLYSNSARIVVKRHPLEADTVNYQFRAIAFLEHTDLERVNETTYTSLAAFDGLITDASSVWTDYLLLDKPIIFAFPDIDDYRASRGLNVEPYEHLVPGPFVKSADEFIQSLDRFLRNRDEFAEARQLARRRFHRFCDAGSTARLLDEILPGRTRFPERTRP
;
A
#
# COMPACT_ATOMS: atom_id res chain seq x y z
N MET A 1 -44.11 -5.88 -20.06
CA MET A 1 -44.27 -5.57 -18.63
C MET A 1 -42.86 -5.46 -18.08
N ASP A 2 -42.48 -4.22 -17.98
CA ASP A 2 -41.11 -3.78 -17.62
C ASP A 2 -41.11 -3.55 -16.11
N ASP A 3 -40.35 -4.31 -15.37
CA ASP A 3 -40.13 -4.06 -13.94
C ASP A 3 -38.65 -3.69 -13.74
N ARG A 4 -38.37 -2.38 -13.92
CA ARG A 4 -37.11 -1.77 -13.51
C ARG A 4 -37.23 -1.45 -12.02
N ALA A 5 -36.63 -2.25 -11.17
CA ALA A 5 -36.38 -1.88 -9.78
C ALA A 5 -35.26 -0.82 -9.75
N GLU A 6 -35.64 0.44 -9.66
CA GLU A 6 -34.75 1.54 -9.26
C GLU A 6 -34.31 1.31 -7.82
N LEU A 7 -33.01 1.10 -7.60
CA LEU A 7 -32.39 1.09 -6.27
C LEU A 7 -32.45 2.52 -5.71
N ASP A 8 -33.36 2.73 -4.78
CA ASP A 8 -33.49 3.97 -4.01
C ASP A 8 -32.24 4.19 -3.13
N THR A 9 -31.32 5.02 -3.59
CA THR A 9 -30.08 5.39 -2.89
C THR A 9 -30.29 6.48 -1.84
N THR A 10 -31.49 7.09 -1.75
CA THR A 10 -31.78 8.18 -0.82
C THR A 10 -31.94 7.71 0.62
N GLY A 11 -32.39 6.48 0.85
CA GLY A 11 -32.61 5.92 2.19
C GLY A 11 -31.35 5.61 3.01
N ILE A 12 -30.17 5.55 2.37
CA ILE A 12 -28.91 5.26 3.05
C ILE A 12 -28.27 6.52 3.64
N VAL A 13 -28.48 7.67 3.00
CA VAL A 13 -27.90 8.95 3.46
C VAL A 13 -28.65 9.49 4.67
N ASP A 14 -29.98 9.36 4.73
CA ASP A 14 -30.78 9.92 5.81
C ASP A 14 -30.70 9.11 7.13
N ARG A 15 -30.36 7.82 7.08
CA ARG A 15 -30.14 7.02 8.29
C ARG A 15 -28.79 7.27 8.96
N ALA A 16 -27.81 7.79 8.24
CA ALA A 16 -26.49 8.12 8.80
C ALA A 16 -26.48 9.43 9.61
N VAL A 17 -27.51 10.27 9.44
CA VAL A 17 -27.58 11.60 10.10
C VAL A 17 -28.26 11.55 11.46
N SER A 18 -29.05 10.50 11.77
CA SER A 18 -29.84 10.42 13.00
C SER A 18 -29.26 9.61 14.13
N ALA A 19 -28.08 9.01 13.98
CA ALA A 19 -27.41 8.22 15.03
C ALA A 19 -26.36 9.05 15.76
N GLY A 20 -26.77 9.60 16.89
CA GLY A 20 -25.93 9.92 18.06
C GLY A 20 -24.77 10.89 17.84
N SER A 21 -24.79 12.00 18.55
CA SER A 21 -23.65 12.90 18.79
C SER A 21 -22.48 12.14 19.40
N HIS A 22 -21.68 11.47 18.59
CA HIS A 22 -20.38 10.99 19.00
C HIS A 22 -19.44 12.19 19.08
N THR A 23 -18.99 12.51 20.27
CA THR A 23 -17.90 13.46 20.52
C THR A 23 -16.73 13.02 19.65
N ILE A 24 -16.42 13.80 18.62
CA ILE A 24 -15.24 13.57 17.79
C ILE A 24 -14.05 13.82 18.71
N LEU A 25 -13.46 12.76 19.24
CA LEU A 25 -12.21 12.85 19.99
C LEU A 25 -11.18 13.45 19.03
N ALA A 26 -10.54 14.53 19.49
CA ALA A 26 -9.44 15.14 18.76
C ALA A 26 -8.38 14.06 18.47
N PRO A 27 -7.79 14.01 17.27
CA PRO A 27 -6.78 13.02 16.96
C PRO A 27 -5.65 13.11 17.99
N PRO A 28 -5.11 11.98 18.48
CA PRO A 28 -4.00 12.01 19.42
C PRO A 28 -2.85 12.77 18.78
N HIS A 29 -2.50 13.89 19.39
CA HIS A 29 -1.39 14.80 19.14
C HIS A 29 -0.78 14.71 17.72
N GLY A 30 -1.33 15.48 16.78
CA GLY A 30 -0.70 15.76 15.50
C GLY A 30 0.76 16.19 15.73
N ARG A 31 1.67 15.76 14.87
CA ARG A 31 3.05 16.26 14.88
C ARG A 31 2.98 17.77 14.99
N GLY A 32 3.58 18.32 16.06
CA GLY A 32 3.51 19.73 16.37
C GLY A 32 3.76 20.60 15.14
N ARG A 33 3.17 21.76 15.06
CA ARG A 33 3.35 22.68 13.91
C ARG A 33 4.84 22.75 13.57
N PRO A 34 5.21 22.58 12.29
CA PRO A 34 6.62 22.59 11.90
C PRO A 34 7.28 23.85 12.43
N SER A 35 8.48 23.71 13.00
CA SER A 35 9.22 24.83 13.59
C SER A 35 9.33 25.97 12.58
N LEU A 36 9.45 27.21 13.06
CA LEU A 36 9.62 28.37 12.19
C LEU A 36 10.80 28.16 11.22
N ARG A 37 11.89 27.57 11.70
CA ARG A 37 13.06 27.20 10.90
C ARG A 37 12.69 26.29 9.74
N ASN A 38 11.90 25.24 9.98
CA ASN A 38 11.48 24.32 8.92
C ASN A 38 10.54 25.00 7.91
N ARG A 39 9.69 25.89 8.35
CA ARG A 39 8.79 26.66 7.47
C ARG A 39 9.58 27.60 6.57
N VAL A 40 10.57 28.31 7.12
CA VAL A 40 11.46 29.20 6.36
C VAL A 40 12.30 28.39 5.36
N ALA A 41 12.89 27.28 5.78
CA ALA A 41 13.66 26.41 4.90
C ALA A 41 12.81 25.87 3.72
N LEU A 42 11.56 25.45 3.98
CA LEU A 42 10.66 24.99 2.95
C LEU A 42 10.24 26.12 1.99
N ALA A 43 10.02 27.32 2.49
CA ALA A 43 9.71 28.48 1.66
C ALA A 43 10.88 28.86 0.75
N LEU A 44 12.11 28.88 1.28
CA LEU A 44 13.32 29.12 0.51
C LEU A 44 13.55 28.03 -0.55
N LEU A 45 13.38 26.77 -0.18
CA LEU A 45 13.47 25.66 -1.13
C LEU A 45 12.43 25.79 -2.25
N THR A 46 11.21 26.17 -1.91
CA THR A 46 10.15 26.43 -2.88
C THR A 46 10.56 27.54 -3.86
N LEU A 47 11.05 28.68 -3.34
CA LEU A 47 11.50 29.78 -4.16
C LEU A 47 12.64 29.37 -5.11
N VAL A 48 13.67 28.70 -4.60
CA VAL A 48 14.79 28.19 -5.41
C VAL A 48 14.29 27.20 -6.46
N ASN A 49 13.35 26.32 -6.10
CA ASN A 49 12.76 25.35 -7.03
C ASN A 49 12.00 26.03 -8.19
N TRP A 50 11.41 27.21 -7.96
CA TRP A 50 10.73 27.98 -9.00
C TRP A 50 11.70 28.70 -9.96
N ILE A 51 12.90 29.05 -9.50
CA ILE A 51 13.91 29.79 -10.28
C ILE A 51 14.76 28.84 -11.13
N VAL A 52 15.12 27.65 -10.58
CA VAL A 52 16.04 26.72 -11.25
C VAL A 52 15.36 26.07 -12.47
N PRO A 53 15.98 26.15 -13.66
CA PRO A 53 15.47 25.52 -14.88
C PRO A 53 15.39 23.99 -14.75
N LYS A 54 14.37 23.38 -15.36
CA LYS A 54 14.16 21.92 -15.34
C LYS A 54 14.71 21.28 -16.62
N LYS A 55 15.41 20.16 -16.46
CA LYS A 55 15.84 19.31 -17.59
C LYS A 55 14.65 18.44 -18.02
N ARG A 56 14.29 18.50 -19.31
CA ARG A 56 13.06 17.93 -19.87
C ARG A 56 12.92 16.42 -19.69
N ASP A 57 14.03 15.68 -19.76
CA ASP A 57 14.04 14.21 -19.71
C ASP A 57 14.61 13.67 -18.38
N LYS A 58 14.64 14.50 -17.34
CA LYS A 58 15.19 14.12 -16.05
C LYS A 58 14.09 13.67 -15.09
N PHE A 59 14.25 12.46 -14.58
CA PHE A 59 13.42 11.86 -13.57
C PHE A 59 14.18 11.73 -12.25
N VAL A 60 13.48 11.94 -11.14
CA VAL A 60 13.93 11.62 -9.79
C VAL A 60 12.89 10.72 -9.17
N LEU A 61 13.31 9.53 -8.73
CA LEU A 61 12.47 8.54 -8.10
C LEU A 61 12.84 8.41 -6.62
N HIS A 62 11.86 8.31 -5.75
CA HIS A 62 12.08 8.09 -4.31
C HIS A 62 10.95 7.29 -3.68
N GLY A 63 11.27 6.09 -3.17
CA GLY A 63 10.37 5.21 -2.43
C GLY A 63 10.70 5.12 -0.94
N ILE A 64 9.72 4.71 -0.14
CA ILE A 64 9.89 4.27 1.24
C ILE A 64 9.02 3.01 1.43
N PRO A 65 9.63 1.82 1.58
CA PRO A 65 11.06 1.53 1.42
C PRO A 65 11.59 1.91 0.04
N LEU A 66 12.92 1.94 -0.13
CA LEU A 66 13.54 2.36 -1.40
C LEU A 66 13.07 1.52 -2.59
N CYS A 67 13.00 0.20 -2.42
CA CYS A 67 12.53 -0.77 -3.42
C CYS A 67 11.00 -0.98 -3.35
N GLU A 68 10.23 0.11 -3.18
CA GLU A 68 8.77 0.05 -3.24
C GLU A 68 8.32 -0.26 -4.66
N ASP A 69 7.38 -1.20 -4.80
CA ASP A 69 6.96 -1.79 -6.08
C ASP A 69 6.54 -0.78 -7.14
N GLY A 70 5.86 0.30 -6.75
CA GLY A 70 5.45 1.35 -7.67
C GLY A 70 6.63 2.12 -8.24
N ILE A 71 7.68 2.35 -7.43
CA ILE A 71 8.92 3.02 -7.87
C ILE A 71 9.71 2.11 -8.80
N LEU A 72 9.82 0.82 -8.48
CA LEU A 72 10.46 -0.17 -9.34
C LEU A 72 9.75 -0.26 -10.70
N ALA A 73 8.42 -0.38 -10.71
CA ALA A 73 7.63 -0.44 -11.94
C ALA A 73 7.85 0.79 -12.83
N VAL A 74 7.88 2.00 -12.22
CA VAL A 74 8.14 3.24 -12.96
C VAL A 74 9.56 3.25 -13.52
N ALA A 75 10.56 2.81 -12.77
CA ALA A 75 11.95 2.76 -13.25
C ALA A 75 12.09 1.80 -14.45
N ASP A 76 11.48 0.62 -14.37
CA ASP A 76 11.52 -0.39 -15.43
C ASP A 76 10.84 0.13 -16.71
N GLU A 77 9.67 0.75 -16.61
CA GLU A 77 8.96 1.31 -17.76
C GLU A 77 9.71 2.52 -18.38
N LEU A 78 10.35 3.35 -17.55
CA LEU A 78 11.23 4.43 -18.04
C LEU A 78 12.39 3.87 -18.88
N PHE A 79 12.99 2.78 -18.42
CA PHE A 79 14.06 2.09 -19.14
C PHE A 79 13.57 1.52 -20.48
N VAL A 80 12.41 0.86 -20.49
CA VAL A 80 11.77 0.35 -21.73
C VAL A 80 11.53 1.48 -22.73
N ARG A 81 11.22 2.69 -22.26
CA ARG A 81 11.04 3.88 -23.10
C ARG A 81 12.35 4.60 -23.47
N GLY A 82 13.50 4.05 -23.09
CA GLY A 82 14.83 4.65 -23.36
C GLY A 82 15.10 5.92 -22.54
N LEU A 83 14.45 6.05 -21.35
CA LEU A 83 14.64 7.15 -20.43
C LEU A 83 15.45 6.69 -19.22
N SER A 84 16.36 7.53 -18.74
CA SER A 84 17.11 7.25 -17.51
C SER A 84 16.39 7.78 -16.28
N SER A 85 16.56 7.10 -15.15
CA SER A 85 16.03 7.52 -13.87
C SER A 85 17.15 7.74 -12.85
N ILE A 86 16.88 8.61 -11.87
CA ILE A 86 17.76 8.84 -10.73
C ILE A 86 16.98 8.46 -9.48
N VAL A 87 17.50 7.48 -8.75
CA VAL A 87 16.90 6.99 -7.51
C VAL A 87 17.62 7.60 -6.33
N LEU A 88 16.87 8.22 -5.41
CA LEU A 88 17.42 8.78 -4.19
C LEU A 88 17.41 7.71 -3.10
N VAL A 89 18.55 7.46 -2.48
CA VAL A 89 18.74 6.47 -1.41
C VAL A 89 19.00 7.14 -0.06
N ALA A 90 18.81 6.41 1.02
CA ALA A 90 19.09 6.90 2.37
C ALA A 90 20.59 6.85 2.68
N ASP A 91 21.25 5.73 2.33
CA ASP A 91 22.67 5.48 2.54
C ASP A 91 23.28 4.62 1.43
N HIS A 92 24.57 4.25 1.58
CA HIS A 92 25.28 3.47 0.58
C HIS A 92 24.86 1.99 0.56
N GLN A 93 24.46 1.43 1.68
CA GLN A 93 23.99 0.03 1.75
C GLN A 93 22.65 -0.12 1.03
N ASP A 94 21.76 0.85 1.17
CA ASP A 94 20.50 0.91 0.42
C ASP A 94 20.75 0.95 -1.09
N ALA A 95 21.77 1.66 -1.56
CA ALA A 95 22.12 1.73 -2.98
C ALA A 95 22.54 0.35 -3.53
N THR A 96 23.36 -0.39 -2.78
CA THR A 96 23.83 -1.72 -3.19
C THR A 96 22.67 -2.71 -3.27
N ARG A 97 21.78 -2.71 -2.29
CA ARG A 97 20.59 -3.57 -2.26
C ARG A 97 19.62 -3.20 -3.39
N ALA A 98 19.37 -1.91 -3.56
CA ALA A 98 18.47 -1.43 -4.59
C ALA A 98 18.95 -1.78 -6.00
N SER A 99 20.26 -1.71 -6.27
CA SER A 99 20.80 -2.03 -7.60
C SER A 99 20.52 -3.46 -8.04
N ALA A 100 20.38 -4.41 -7.11
CA ALA A 100 20.01 -5.78 -7.41
C ALA A 100 18.52 -5.95 -7.77
N MET A 101 17.66 -5.08 -7.27
CA MET A 101 16.21 -5.16 -7.48
C MET A 101 15.72 -4.31 -8.67
N PHE A 102 16.53 -3.36 -9.13
CA PHE A 102 16.22 -2.58 -10.33
C PHE A 102 16.69 -3.32 -11.58
N CYS A 103 15.78 -3.67 -12.44
CA CYS A 103 16.10 -4.29 -13.73
C CYS A 103 16.76 -3.30 -14.70
N SER A 104 16.68 -2.02 -14.42
CA SER A 104 17.18 -0.93 -15.27
C SER A 104 18.40 -0.23 -14.67
N PRO A 105 19.33 0.27 -15.48
CA PRO A 105 20.41 1.13 -15.00
C PRO A 105 19.83 2.39 -14.35
N ALA A 106 20.13 2.60 -13.07
CA ALA A 106 19.74 3.79 -12.32
C ALA A 106 20.95 4.43 -11.64
N VAL A 107 20.92 5.75 -11.50
CA VAL A 107 21.93 6.48 -10.74
C VAL A 107 21.44 6.63 -9.30
N PHE A 108 22.18 6.09 -8.36
CA PHE A 108 21.86 6.17 -6.95
C PHE A 108 22.57 7.35 -6.30
N VAL A 109 21.81 8.14 -5.54
CA VAL A 109 22.31 9.38 -4.90
C VAL A 109 21.82 9.41 -3.45
N GLY A 110 22.71 9.69 -2.52
CA GLY A 110 22.35 9.82 -1.11
C GLY A 110 21.33 10.94 -0.88
N LYS A 111 20.19 10.63 -0.29
CA LYS A 111 19.04 11.55 -0.08
C LYS A 111 19.40 12.86 0.60
N ARG A 112 20.37 12.82 1.54
CA ARG A 112 20.80 14.01 2.33
C ARG A 112 21.94 14.79 1.69
N SER A 113 22.37 14.44 0.46
CA SER A 113 23.46 15.10 -0.23
C SER A 113 23.01 16.35 -0.99
N ILE A 114 23.95 17.26 -1.24
CA ILE A 114 23.74 18.42 -2.13
C ILE A 114 23.39 17.94 -3.54
N ALA A 115 23.98 16.82 -3.98
CA ALA A 115 23.67 16.20 -5.26
C ALA A 115 22.20 15.81 -5.37
N ALA A 116 21.62 15.20 -4.33
CA ALA A 116 20.19 14.86 -4.32
C ALA A 116 19.30 16.10 -4.44
N LEU A 117 19.65 17.17 -3.72
CA LEU A 117 18.93 18.45 -3.80
C LEU A 117 19.03 19.05 -5.21
N TRP A 118 20.24 19.02 -5.81
CA TRP A 118 20.47 19.50 -7.19
C TRP A 118 19.67 18.67 -8.20
N HIS A 119 19.63 17.34 -8.04
CA HIS A 119 18.82 16.49 -8.89
C HIS A 119 17.34 16.83 -8.77
N TYR A 120 16.82 17.02 -7.54
CA TYR A 120 15.44 17.44 -7.29
C TYR A 120 15.12 18.78 -7.97
N LEU A 121 15.96 19.78 -7.76
CA LEU A 121 15.75 21.15 -8.28
C LEU A 121 15.76 21.20 -9.80
N THR A 122 16.55 20.35 -10.45
CA THR A 122 16.72 20.35 -11.92
C THR A 122 15.87 19.32 -12.64
N ALA A 123 15.17 18.41 -11.93
CA ALA A 123 14.31 17.42 -12.56
C ALA A 123 12.96 18.03 -12.98
N ARG A 124 12.52 17.67 -14.18
CA ARG A 124 11.15 17.95 -14.64
C ARG A 124 10.14 17.01 -14.02
N TYR A 125 10.51 15.74 -13.79
CA TYR A 125 9.64 14.71 -13.26
C TYR A 125 10.18 14.19 -11.94
N ILE A 126 9.32 14.18 -10.92
CA ILE A 126 9.62 13.65 -9.61
C ILE A 126 8.53 12.65 -9.26
N VAL A 127 8.91 11.41 -9.01
CA VAL A 127 7.98 10.35 -8.63
C VAL A 127 8.31 9.87 -7.24
N VAL A 128 7.34 9.92 -6.33
CA VAL A 128 7.52 9.55 -4.93
C VAL A 128 6.38 8.64 -4.45
N SER A 129 6.67 7.79 -3.46
CA SER A 129 5.64 7.00 -2.78
C SER A 129 5.10 7.69 -1.53
N HIS A 130 5.86 8.55 -0.88
CA HIS A 130 5.45 9.24 0.37
C HIS A 130 5.61 10.76 0.30
N GLY A 131 6.78 11.22 -0.05
CA GLY A 131 7.13 12.63 -0.14
C GLY A 131 8.64 12.84 -0.14
N LEU A 132 9.10 14.04 -0.51
CA LEU A 132 10.51 14.35 -0.64
C LEU A 132 10.78 15.79 -0.22
N PHE A 133 11.83 16.01 0.58
CA PHE A 133 12.29 17.33 1.06
C PHE A 133 11.20 18.21 1.69
N GLY A 134 10.19 17.60 2.36
CA GLY A 134 9.10 18.30 3.00
C GLY A 134 8.00 18.77 2.05
N ASP A 135 7.98 18.28 0.82
CA ASP A 135 6.99 18.53 -0.23
C ASP A 135 6.84 20.03 -0.58
N PRO A 136 7.91 20.68 -1.07
CA PRO A 136 7.81 22.06 -1.52
C PRO A 136 6.84 22.16 -2.70
N ARG A 137 6.11 23.28 -2.79
CA ARG A 137 5.15 23.48 -3.88
C ARG A 137 5.88 23.50 -5.23
N PRO A 138 5.54 22.59 -6.16
CA PRO A 138 6.20 22.54 -7.46
C PRO A 138 5.82 23.74 -8.32
N PRO A 139 6.74 24.24 -9.19
CA PRO A 139 6.39 25.18 -10.24
C PRO A 139 5.54 24.48 -11.34
N PRO A 140 4.78 25.22 -12.16
CA PRO A 140 3.92 24.64 -13.19
C PRO A 140 4.65 23.78 -14.24
N TRP A 141 5.95 23.99 -14.39
CA TRP A 141 6.81 23.24 -15.31
C TRP A 141 7.55 22.06 -14.66
N GLN A 142 7.20 21.69 -13.42
CA GLN A 142 7.69 20.49 -12.75
C GLN A 142 6.51 19.57 -12.42
N CYS A 143 6.55 18.35 -12.89
CA CYS A 143 5.55 17.32 -12.58
C CYS A 143 6.00 16.52 -11.35
N VAL A 144 5.23 16.59 -10.28
CA VAL A 144 5.43 15.80 -9.07
C VAL A 144 4.30 14.77 -8.96
N VAL A 145 4.66 13.50 -9.07
CA VAL A 145 3.76 12.36 -8.98
C VAL A 145 3.91 11.72 -7.61
N ASN A 146 2.81 11.56 -6.89
CA ASN A 146 2.80 10.77 -5.66
C ASN A 146 1.99 9.48 -5.89
N LEU A 147 2.68 8.34 -5.98
CA LEU A 147 2.08 7.03 -6.17
C LEU A 147 1.33 6.55 -4.94
N TRP A 148 1.73 7.05 -3.76
CA TRP A 148 1.29 6.54 -2.46
C TRP A 148 1.57 5.03 -2.32
N HIS A 149 1.25 4.47 -1.16
CA HIS A 149 1.54 3.08 -0.82
C HIS A 149 0.28 2.23 -0.58
N GLY A 150 -0.88 2.68 -1.04
CA GLY A 150 -2.17 1.97 -0.94
C GLY A 150 -3.36 2.89 -1.19
N GLU A 151 -4.54 2.34 -1.44
CA GLU A 151 -5.77 3.12 -1.53
C GLU A 151 -6.28 3.48 -0.12
N PRO A 152 -6.64 4.73 0.16
CA PRO A 152 -7.13 5.15 1.48
C PRO A 152 -8.60 4.77 1.72
N THR A 153 -8.97 3.52 1.44
CA THR A 153 -10.36 3.08 1.50
C THR A 153 -10.84 2.73 2.91
N ALA A 154 -9.97 2.13 3.72
CA ALA A 154 -10.33 1.65 5.05
C ALA A 154 -10.07 2.70 6.14
N LYS A 155 -8.82 3.10 6.32
CA LYS A 155 -8.36 3.97 7.42
C LYS A 155 -8.19 5.42 7.01
N THR A 156 -8.46 6.35 7.94
CA THR A 156 -8.16 7.77 7.75
C THR A 156 -6.65 8.00 7.74
N ILE A 157 -6.15 8.78 6.78
CA ILE A 157 -4.72 9.06 6.60
C ILE A 157 -4.43 10.54 6.80
N GLY A 158 -5.03 11.42 6.00
CA GLY A 158 -4.77 12.85 6.04
C GLY A 158 -5.09 13.49 7.39
N ARG A 159 -6.20 13.10 7.99
CA ARG A 159 -6.58 13.54 9.35
C ARG A 159 -5.61 13.02 10.41
N TYR A 160 -5.15 11.77 10.28
CA TYR A 160 -4.24 11.15 11.24
C TYR A 160 -2.85 11.77 11.23
N ILE A 161 -2.28 12.05 10.06
CA ILE A 161 -0.94 12.66 9.96
C ILE A 161 -0.95 14.19 10.15
N GLY A 162 -2.13 14.78 10.39
CA GLY A 162 -2.28 16.22 10.55
C GLY A 162 -1.96 17.05 9.29
N ARG A 163 -1.91 16.41 8.13
CA ARG A 163 -1.71 17.04 6.83
C ARG A 163 -2.99 16.99 6.02
N SER A 164 -3.64 18.14 5.87
CA SER A 164 -4.80 18.27 5.00
C SER A 164 -4.44 18.47 3.52
N ARG A 165 -3.15 18.64 3.18
CA ARG A 165 -2.72 18.89 1.80
C ARG A 165 -1.33 18.31 1.55
N ILE A 166 -1.18 17.72 0.35
CA ILE A 166 0.11 17.37 -0.25
C ILE A 166 0.33 18.22 -1.51
N ASN A 167 1.57 18.59 -1.78
CA ASN A 167 1.92 19.41 -2.95
C ASN A 167 2.36 18.51 -4.10
N VAL A 168 1.39 18.08 -4.91
CA VAL A 168 1.62 17.20 -6.05
C VAL A 168 0.95 17.74 -7.30
N THR A 169 1.45 17.35 -8.46
CA THR A 169 0.80 17.60 -9.74
C THR A 169 -0.20 16.49 -10.04
N THR A 170 0.16 15.26 -9.70
CA THR A 170 -0.59 14.06 -10.04
C THR A 170 -0.48 13.03 -8.92
N ALA A 171 -1.60 12.41 -8.55
CA ALA A 171 -1.70 11.32 -7.59
C ALA A 171 -2.63 10.23 -8.15
N PRO A 172 -2.13 9.25 -8.92
CA PRO A 172 -2.97 8.25 -9.57
C PRO A 172 -3.65 7.34 -8.57
N VAL A 173 -4.83 6.84 -8.93
CA VAL A 173 -5.68 5.97 -8.11
C VAL A 173 -6.29 4.83 -8.93
N LEU A 174 -6.86 3.84 -8.24
CA LEU A 174 -7.43 2.64 -8.85
C LEU A 174 -8.81 2.88 -9.45
N SER A 175 -9.63 3.75 -8.84
CA SER A 175 -11.05 3.90 -9.18
C SER A 175 -11.60 5.28 -8.84
N HIS A 176 -12.86 5.53 -9.20
CA HIS A 176 -13.61 6.73 -8.77
C HIS A 176 -13.77 6.79 -7.25
N VAL A 177 -13.91 5.65 -6.57
CA VAL A 177 -13.95 5.59 -5.11
C VAL A 177 -12.61 6.06 -4.53
N GLY A 178 -11.50 5.53 -5.04
CA GLY A 178 -10.16 5.98 -4.66
C GLY A 178 -9.93 7.46 -4.95
N GLN A 179 -10.45 7.97 -6.07
CA GLN A 179 -10.37 9.40 -6.41
C GLN A 179 -11.07 10.27 -5.36
N ALA A 180 -12.29 9.90 -4.96
CA ALA A 180 -13.04 10.64 -3.95
C ALA A 180 -12.29 10.69 -2.61
N TYR A 181 -11.79 9.54 -2.12
CA TYR A 181 -11.00 9.49 -0.89
C TYR A 181 -9.70 10.28 -1.00
N ARG A 182 -8.97 10.16 -2.09
CA ARG A 182 -7.70 10.87 -2.28
C ARG A 182 -7.90 12.38 -2.30
N CYS A 183 -8.95 12.86 -2.96
CA CYS A 183 -9.30 14.27 -2.97
C CYS A 183 -9.66 14.77 -1.57
N THR A 184 -10.47 14.02 -0.83
CA THR A 184 -10.93 14.40 0.52
C THR A 184 -9.79 14.36 1.54
N GLU A 185 -9.01 13.28 1.55
CA GLU A 185 -7.93 13.08 2.53
C GLU A 185 -6.78 14.09 2.37
N PHE A 186 -6.46 14.50 1.15
CA PHE A 186 -5.29 15.33 0.87
C PHE A 186 -5.60 16.71 0.29
N GLY A 187 -6.89 17.07 0.17
CA GLY A 187 -7.31 18.35 -0.36
C GLY A 187 -6.90 18.56 -1.83
N LEU A 188 -6.94 17.50 -2.64
CA LEU A 188 -6.59 17.54 -4.04
C LEU A 188 -7.81 17.83 -4.93
N HIS A 189 -7.57 18.52 -6.05
CA HIS A 189 -8.59 18.66 -7.08
C HIS A 189 -8.69 17.37 -7.92
N PRO A 190 -9.89 16.92 -8.37
CA PRO A 190 -10.05 15.69 -9.16
C PRO A 190 -9.13 15.58 -10.38
N LYS A 191 -8.81 16.71 -11.05
CA LYS A 191 -7.83 16.73 -12.16
C LYS A 191 -6.41 16.33 -11.76
N GLN A 192 -6.06 16.40 -10.48
CA GLN A 192 -4.78 15.96 -9.95
C GLN A 192 -4.80 14.47 -9.57
N VAL A 193 -5.96 13.83 -9.61
CA VAL A 193 -6.17 12.46 -9.16
C VAL A 193 -6.75 11.61 -10.31
N PRO A 194 -5.98 11.38 -11.38
CA PRO A 194 -6.45 10.58 -12.51
C PRO A 194 -6.59 9.10 -12.12
N ILE A 195 -7.57 8.44 -12.74
CA ILE A 195 -7.81 7.01 -12.55
C ILE A 195 -6.98 6.25 -13.58
N LEU A 196 -5.82 5.76 -13.18
CA LEU A 196 -4.83 5.12 -14.05
C LEU A 196 -4.46 3.70 -13.61
N GLY A 197 -4.95 3.27 -12.45
CA GLY A 197 -4.44 2.10 -11.74
C GLY A 197 -3.25 2.46 -10.85
N ALA A 198 -2.55 1.47 -10.33
CA ALA A 198 -1.38 1.65 -9.48
C ALA A 198 -0.18 0.86 -10.02
N PRO A 199 0.96 1.51 -10.28
CA PRO A 199 2.16 0.86 -10.82
C PRO A 199 2.62 -0.37 -10.02
N ARG A 200 2.46 -0.38 -8.69
CA ARG A 200 2.78 -1.53 -7.83
C ARG A 200 2.01 -2.80 -8.23
N ASN A 201 0.78 -2.65 -8.74
CA ASN A 201 -0.06 -3.78 -9.15
C ASN A 201 0.45 -4.42 -10.45
N ASP A 202 1.11 -3.67 -11.32
CA ASP A 202 1.68 -4.21 -12.54
C ASP A 202 2.72 -5.28 -12.21
N ARG A 203 3.57 -5.05 -11.20
CA ARG A 203 4.56 -6.04 -10.74
C ARG A 203 3.92 -7.29 -10.15
N MET A 204 2.86 -7.13 -9.36
CA MET A 204 2.09 -8.25 -8.81
C MET A 204 1.49 -9.14 -9.92
N LEU A 205 0.95 -8.51 -10.96
CA LEU A 205 0.28 -9.21 -12.06
C LEU A 205 1.24 -9.83 -13.08
N THR A 206 2.49 -9.34 -13.16
CA THR A 206 3.50 -9.82 -14.12
C THR A 206 4.54 -10.74 -13.51
N ALA A 207 4.56 -10.90 -12.18
CA ALA A 207 5.46 -11.82 -11.51
C ALA A 207 5.18 -13.28 -11.93
N ASP A 208 6.22 -14.08 -11.98
CA ASP A 208 6.07 -15.54 -12.09
C ASP A 208 5.67 -16.11 -10.73
N HIS A 209 4.37 -16.32 -10.55
CA HIS A 209 3.80 -16.72 -9.26
C HIS A 209 4.36 -18.07 -8.76
N ALA A 210 4.67 -19.00 -9.67
CA ALA A 210 5.20 -20.31 -9.29
C ALA A 210 6.66 -20.20 -8.83
N GLU A 211 7.48 -19.45 -9.54
CA GLU A 211 8.88 -19.20 -9.14
C GLU A 211 8.98 -18.42 -7.84
N VAL A 212 8.16 -17.34 -7.68
CA VAL A 212 8.11 -16.58 -6.41
C VAL A 212 7.68 -17.49 -5.26
N ARG A 213 6.66 -18.33 -5.45
CA ARG A 213 6.20 -19.29 -4.45
C ARG A 213 7.30 -20.26 -4.04
N LYS A 214 7.99 -20.83 -5.01
CA LYS A 214 9.11 -21.76 -4.79
C LYS A 214 10.27 -21.08 -4.05
N ALA A 215 10.60 -19.85 -4.43
CA ALA A 215 11.66 -19.08 -3.78
C ALA A 215 11.34 -18.76 -2.31
N LEU A 216 10.08 -18.47 -1.99
CA LEU A 216 9.65 -18.09 -0.64
C LEU A 216 9.36 -19.29 0.27
N LEU A 217 8.74 -20.35 -0.26
CA LEU A 217 8.24 -21.48 0.52
C LEU A 217 9.13 -22.73 0.40
N GLY A 218 10.01 -22.80 -0.59
CA GLY A 218 10.93 -23.93 -0.76
C GLY A 218 10.22 -25.28 -0.86
N ALA A 219 10.53 -26.21 0.05
CA ALA A 219 9.92 -27.53 0.11
C ALA A 219 8.42 -27.52 0.45
N ASP A 220 7.92 -26.42 1.01
CA ASP A 220 6.51 -26.26 1.38
C ASP A 220 5.67 -25.59 0.29
N ALA A 221 6.21 -25.46 -0.92
CA ALA A 221 5.51 -24.79 -2.03
C ALA A 221 4.18 -25.44 -2.41
N ASP A 222 4.00 -26.74 -2.15
CA ASP A 222 2.76 -27.47 -2.43
C ASP A 222 1.75 -27.44 -1.29
N VAL A 223 2.15 -26.89 -0.12
CA VAL A 223 1.28 -26.79 1.06
C VAL A 223 0.36 -25.58 0.92
N PRO A 224 -0.97 -25.73 1.14
CA PRO A 224 -1.90 -24.58 1.16
C PRO A 224 -1.43 -23.52 2.15
N THR A 225 -1.11 -22.33 1.66
CA THR A 225 -0.48 -21.27 2.46
C THR A 225 -1.15 -19.93 2.26
N LEU A 226 -1.62 -19.32 3.36
CA LEU A 226 -2.15 -17.96 3.34
C LEU A 226 -1.10 -16.95 3.81
N LEU A 227 -1.09 -15.79 3.18
CA LEU A 227 -0.27 -14.65 3.62
C LEU A 227 -1.08 -13.78 4.59
N TRP A 228 -0.53 -13.51 5.77
CA TRP A 228 -1.14 -12.59 6.73
C TRP A 228 -0.40 -11.26 6.76
N LEU A 229 -1.09 -10.20 6.36
CA LEU A 229 -0.60 -8.82 6.36
C LEU A 229 -1.41 -7.96 7.33
N PRO A 230 -1.11 -8.01 8.63
CA PRO A 230 -1.80 -7.19 9.62
C PRO A 230 -1.41 -5.71 9.51
N THR A 231 -2.32 -4.82 9.87
CA THR A 231 -2.01 -3.40 10.02
C THR A 231 -1.11 -3.19 11.25
N TYR A 232 -0.11 -2.33 11.10
CA TYR A 232 0.81 -1.93 12.16
C TYR A 232 0.10 -1.39 13.42
N ARG A 233 0.48 -1.90 14.58
CA ARG A 233 -0.17 -1.63 15.87
C ARG A 233 0.77 -1.17 16.99
N SER A 234 2.04 -0.90 16.73
CA SER A 234 3.00 -0.55 17.77
C SER A 234 3.04 0.95 18.12
N VAL A 235 3.72 1.24 19.22
CA VAL A 235 3.97 2.58 19.75
C VAL A 235 4.98 3.32 18.90
N VAL A 236 4.64 4.48 18.35
CA VAL A 236 5.58 5.38 17.71
C VAL A 236 5.90 6.54 18.68
N ASN A 237 7.17 6.69 19.02
CA ASN A 237 7.70 7.80 19.87
C ASN A 237 7.13 7.87 21.28
N GLY A 238 6.93 6.74 21.97
CA GLY A 238 6.52 6.72 23.37
C GLY A 238 5.06 7.09 23.63
N THR A 239 4.29 7.35 22.59
CA THR A 239 2.84 7.53 22.67
C THR A 239 2.19 6.20 22.34
N ALA A 240 1.44 5.64 23.28
CA ALA A 240 0.67 4.43 23.04
C ALA A 240 -0.23 4.65 21.82
N THR A 241 0.06 3.95 20.76
CA THR A 241 -0.92 3.82 19.71
C THR A 241 -1.95 2.82 20.22
N TRP A 242 -3.13 3.29 20.51
CA TRP A 242 -4.44 2.64 20.60
C TRP A 242 -4.55 1.16 21.05
N ILE A 243 -3.48 0.46 21.45
CA ILE A 243 -3.56 -0.91 21.97
C ILE A 243 -2.53 -1.10 23.08
N ASP A 244 -2.97 -1.69 24.18
CA ASP A 244 -2.08 -2.16 25.23
C ASP A 244 -1.22 -3.32 24.69
N ALA A 245 0.01 -3.00 24.30
CA ALA A 245 0.95 -3.95 23.71
C ALA A 245 1.33 -5.11 24.66
N ALA A 246 0.96 -5.02 25.94
CA ALA A 246 1.28 -6.04 26.94
C ALA A 246 0.44 -7.33 26.81
N VAL A 247 -0.69 -7.30 26.07
CA VAL A 247 -1.66 -8.41 26.05
C VAL A 247 -1.64 -9.17 24.71
N ARG A 248 -1.05 -8.63 23.66
CA ARG A 248 -1.12 -9.21 22.32
C ARG A 248 0.25 -9.58 21.75
N PHE A 249 0.24 -10.59 20.89
CA PHE A 249 1.44 -11.01 20.17
C PHE A 249 1.91 -9.89 19.21
N PRO A 250 3.21 -9.54 19.18
CA PRO A 250 3.71 -8.51 18.28
C PRO A 250 3.36 -8.78 16.83
N GLY A 251 2.74 -7.81 16.18
CA GLY A 251 2.39 -7.87 14.76
C GLY A 251 1.07 -8.51 14.41
N VAL A 252 0.37 -9.17 15.34
CA VAL A 252 -0.96 -9.74 15.07
C VAL A 252 -1.95 -9.44 16.20
N PRO A 253 -3.25 -9.28 15.90
CA PRO A 253 -4.24 -8.84 16.89
C PRO A 253 -4.82 -9.98 17.74
N TYR A 254 -4.07 -11.04 17.98
CA TYR A 254 -4.45 -12.19 18.81
C TYR A 254 -3.42 -12.40 19.93
N ASP A 255 -3.86 -13.02 21.01
CA ASP A 255 -2.93 -13.44 22.07
C ASP A 255 -2.20 -14.74 21.71
N LEU A 256 -1.23 -15.13 22.55
CA LEU A 256 -0.43 -16.32 22.29
C LEU A 256 -1.23 -17.62 22.41
N ALA A 257 -2.26 -17.66 23.25
CA ALA A 257 -3.07 -18.87 23.43
C ALA A 257 -3.93 -19.10 22.17
N ASP A 258 -4.53 -18.06 21.63
CA ASP A 258 -5.29 -18.12 20.39
C ASP A 258 -4.39 -18.47 19.20
N LEU A 259 -3.20 -17.88 19.11
CA LEU A 259 -2.26 -18.21 18.03
C LEU A 259 -1.79 -19.67 18.10
N ARG A 260 -1.59 -20.24 19.29
CA ARG A 260 -1.25 -21.66 19.42
C ARG A 260 -2.41 -22.56 19.00
N ARG A 261 -3.64 -22.21 19.33
CA ARG A 261 -4.84 -22.96 18.85
C ARG A 261 -4.95 -22.94 17.34
N ILE A 262 -4.69 -21.79 16.71
CA ILE A 262 -4.68 -21.63 15.26
C ILE A 262 -3.53 -22.45 14.64
N ASP A 263 -2.34 -22.41 15.23
CA ASP A 263 -1.17 -23.15 14.78
C ASP A 263 -1.36 -24.67 14.85
N ASP A 264 -1.91 -25.16 15.97
CA ASP A 264 -2.23 -26.58 16.16
C ASP A 264 -3.25 -27.07 15.14
N TRP A 265 -4.27 -26.24 14.85
CA TRP A 265 -5.28 -26.55 13.86
C TRP A 265 -4.67 -26.58 12.44
N LEU A 266 -3.87 -25.59 12.06
CA LEU A 266 -3.19 -25.53 10.77
C LEU A 266 -2.29 -26.74 10.56
N TYR A 267 -1.47 -27.07 11.57
CA TYR A 267 -0.57 -28.21 11.51
C TYR A 267 -1.35 -29.53 11.31
N SER A 268 -2.46 -29.71 12.02
CA SER A 268 -3.30 -30.90 11.91
C SER A 268 -4.01 -31.04 10.56
N ASN A 269 -4.18 -29.92 9.82
CA ASN A 269 -4.82 -29.87 8.52
C ASN A 269 -3.83 -29.68 7.36
N SER A 270 -2.51 -29.82 7.59
CA SER A 270 -1.46 -29.67 6.58
C SER A 270 -1.57 -28.33 5.83
N ALA A 271 -1.82 -27.25 6.55
CA ALA A 271 -1.93 -25.89 6.01
C ALA A 271 -0.96 -24.95 6.75
N ARG A 272 -0.66 -23.81 6.16
CA ARG A 272 0.25 -22.82 6.72
C ARG A 272 -0.25 -21.40 6.65
N ILE A 273 0.25 -20.57 7.56
CA ILE A 273 0.16 -19.12 7.50
C ILE A 273 1.57 -18.53 7.53
N VAL A 274 1.84 -17.60 6.63
CA VAL A 274 3.05 -16.78 6.64
C VAL A 274 2.65 -15.36 7.05
N VAL A 275 3.12 -14.91 8.20
CA VAL A 275 2.87 -13.56 8.71
C VAL A 275 3.99 -12.64 8.25
N LYS A 276 3.69 -11.66 7.42
CA LYS A 276 4.66 -10.62 7.08
C LYS A 276 4.48 -9.44 8.03
N ARG A 277 5.41 -9.29 8.95
CA ARG A 277 5.41 -8.18 9.91
C ARG A 277 5.70 -6.84 9.23
N HIS A 278 5.18 -5.77 9.86
CA HIS A 278 5.49 -4.43 9.40
C HIS A 278 6.95 -4.08 9.74
N PRO A 279 7.73 -3.43 8.84
CA PRO A 279 9.15 -3.11 9.10
C PRO A 279 9.42 -2.24 10.34
N LEU A 280 8.39 -1.57 10.87
CA LEU A 280 8.50 -0.75 12.09
C LEU A 280 8.13 -1.53 13.36
N GLU A 281 7.74 -2.79 13.28
CA GLU A 281 7.52 -3.61 14.47
C GLU A 281 8.86 -4.07 15.02
N ALA A 282 9.13 -3.67 16.28
CA ALA A 282 10.33 -4.10 16.95
C ALA A 282 10.30 -5.60 17.17
N ASP A 283 11.39 -6.24 16.86
CA ASP A 283 11.69 -7.60 17.24
C ASP A 283 11.37 -7.86 18.67
N THR A 284 10.91 -9.12 18.99
CA THR A 284 11.57 -9.57 20.21
C THR A 284 11.27 -10.96 20.70
N VAL A 285 10.31 -11.68 20.20
CA VAL A 285 10.11 -12.99 20.77
C VAL A 285 10.09 -14.04 19.69
N ASN A 286 11.11 -14.89 19.73
CA ASN A 286 11.23 -16.05 18.86
C ASN A 286 10.27 -17.16 19.36
N TYR A 287 8.98 -16.99 19.07
CA TYR A 287 8.01 -18.04 19.32
C TYR A 287 8.12 -19.09 18.23
N GLN A 288 8.29 -20.34 18.64
CA GLN A 288 8.27 -21.46 17.70
C GLN A 288 6.83 -21.94 17.51
N PHE A 289 6.34 -21.76 16.29
CA PHE A 289 5.12 -22.36 15.78
C PHE A 289 5.46 -23.45 14.77
N ARG A 290 4.55 -24.39 14.53
CA ARG A 290 4.73 -25.51 13.60
C ARG A 290 4.23 -25.18 12.19
N ALA A 291 3.19 -24.39 12.10
CA ALA A 291 2.49 -24.03 10.85
C ALA A 291 2.38 -22.53 10.62
N ILE A 292 2.73 -21.68 11.58
CA ILE A 292 2.82 -20.23 11.42
C ILE A 292 4.27 -19.82 11.29
N ALA A 293 4.65 -19.23 10.16
CA ALA A 293 5.98 -18.70 9.89
C ALA A 293 5.94 -17.17 9.80
N PHE A 294 7.08 -16.52 10.06
CA PHE A 294 7.24 -15.08 9.94
C PHE A 294 8.14 -14.76 8.75
N LEU A 295 7.73 -13.78 7.96
CA LEU A 295 8.45 -13.28 6.79
C LEU A 295 8.89 -11.85 7.08
N GLU A 296 10.19 -11.63 7.09
CA GLU A 296 10.78 -10.32 7.26
C GLU A 296 11.02 -9.66 5.88
N HIS A 297 11.23 -8.35 5.89
CA HIS A 297 11.56 -7.64 4.67
C HIS A 297 12.87 -8.14 4.04
N THR A 298 13.85 -8.48 4.89
CA THR A 298 15.15 -9.05 4.47
C THR A 298 15.03 -10.42 3.83
N ASP A 299 13.99 -11.20 4.12
CA ASP A 299 13.78 -12.49 3.48
C ASP A 299 13.31 -12.33 2.04
N LEU A 300 12.44 -11.34 1.78
CA LEU A 300 12.07 -10.95 0.43
C LEU A 300 13.29 -10.46 -0.37
N GLU A 301 14.11 -9.59 0.24
CA GLU A 301 15.34 -9.10 -0.40
C GLU A 301 16.32 -10.20 -0.79
N ARG A 302 16.46 -11.26 0.02
CA ARG A 302 17.35 -12.41 -0.28
C ARG A 302 16.95 -13.16 -1.53
N VAL A 303 15.66 -13.16 -1.87
CA VAL A 303 15.13 -13.84 -3.06
C VAL A 303 14.80 -12.86 -4.17
N ASN A 304 15.22 -11.59 -4.06
CA ASN A 304 14.94 -10.48 -4.98
C ASN A 304 13.45 -10.22 -5.22
N GLU A 305 12.62 -10.45 -4.20
CA GLU A 305 11.20 -10.24 -4.25
C GLU A 305 10.76 -9.03 -3.42
N THR A 306 9.57 -8.55 -3.70
CA THR A 306 8.94 -7.44 -3.00
C THR A 306 7.64 -7.87 -2.32
N THR A 307 7.03 -6.96 -1.59
CA THR A 307 5.73 -7.26 -0.98
C THR A 307 4.67 -7.57 -2.04
N TYR A 308 4.62 -6.81 -3.14
CA TYR A 308 3.57 -7.00 -4.16
C TYR A 308 3.82 -8.21 -5.06
N THR A 309 5.05 -8.49 -5.44
CA THR A 309 5.36 -9.72 -6.19
C THR A 309 5.05 -10.97 -5.35
N SER A 310 5.30 -10.91 -4.03
CA SER A 310 5.01 -12.02 -3.13
C SER A 310 3.51 -12.28 -2.91
N LEU A 311 2.63 -11.28 -3.05
CA LEU A 311 1.18 -11.47 -2.84
C LEU A 311 0.61 -12.60 -3.67
N ALA A 312 1.04 -12.70 -4.91
CA ALA A 312 0.52 -13.68 -5.85
C ALA A 312 1.00 -15.12 -5.60
N ALA A 313 2.06 -15.29 -4.79
CA ALA A 313 2.61 -16.59 -4.44
C ALA A 313 1.76 -17.38 -3.44
N PHE A 314 0.82 -16.74 -2.75
CA PHE A 314 -0.02 -17.32 -1.71
C PHE A 314 -1.42 -17.66 -2.21
N ASP A 315 -2.07 -18.64 -1.55
CA ASP A 315 -3.39 -19.13 -1.94
C ASP A 315 -4.54 -18.23 -1.45
N GLY A 316 -4.28 -17.38 -0.46
CA GLY A 316 -5.23 -16.41 0.07
C GLY A 316 -4.53 -15.35 0.92
N LEU A 317 -5.26 -14.31 1.26
CA LEU A 317 -4.81 -13.20 2.10
C LEU A 317 -5.58 -13.19 3.42
N ILE A 318 -4.86 -12.96 4.52
CA ILE A 318 -5.43 -12.60 5.81
C ILE A 318 -5.01 -11.15 6.09
N THR A 319 -5.96 -10.30 6.45
CA THR A 319 -5.68 -8.89 6.70
C THR A 319 -6.74 -8.27 7.62
N ASP A 320 -6.70 -6.95 7.80
CA ASP A 320 -7.64 -6.17 8.62
C ASP A 320 -7.97 -4.83 7.95
N ALA A 321 -7.61 -3.67 8.54
CA ALA A 321 -7.78 -2.34 7.96
C ALA A 321 -6.70 -1.96 6.92
N SER A 322 -5.84 -2.90 6.51
CA SER A 322 -4.81 -2.63 5.52
C SER A 322 -5.40 -2.45 4.12
N SER A 323 -4.98 -1.40 3.42
CA SER A 323 -5.43 -1.14 2.04
C SER A 323 -4.98 -2.20 1.02
N VAL A 324 -4.10 -3.12 1.40
CA VAL A 324 -3.59 -4.18 0.51
C VAL A 324 -4.69 -5.07 -0.04
N TRP A 325 -5.80 -5.26 0.70
CA TRP A 325 -6.91 -6.08 0.23
C TRP A 325 -7.55 -5.54 -1.05
N THR A 326 -7.56 -4.22 -1.24
CA THR A 326 -8.07 -3.65 -2.49
C THR A 326 -7.20 -4.02 -3.68
N ASP A 327 -5.88 -4.00 -3.53
CA ASP A 327 -4.96 -4.43 -4.57
C ASP A 327 -5.06 -5.94 -4.82
N TYR A 328 -5.21 -6.74 -3.76
CA TYR A 328 -5.33 -8.19 -3.82
C TYR A 328 -6.58 -8.70 -4.57
N LEU A 329 -7.64 -7.88 -4.67
CA LEU A 329 -8.83 -8.18 -5.49
C LEU A 329 -8.49 -8.48 -6.96
N LEU A 330 -7.36 -7.97 -7.47
CA LEU A 330 -6.91 -8.26 -8.83
C LEU A 330 -6.53 -9.71 -9.05
N LEU A 331 -6.13 -10.43 -7.99
CA LEU A 331 -5.78 -11.85 -8.04
C LEU A 331 -6.99 -12.77 -7.94
N ASP A 332 -8.16 -12.25 -7.55
CA ASP A 332 -9.43 -12.98 -7.33
C ASP A 332 -9.30 -14.19 -6.39
N LYS A 333 -8.35 -14.13 -5.45
CA LYS A 333 -8.11 -15.16 -4.43
C LYS A 333 -8.86 -14.82 -3.14
N PRO A 334 -9.17 -15.83 -2.28
CA PRO A 334 -9.87 -15.62 -1.00
C PRO A 334 -9.16 -14.62 -0.07
N ILE A 335 -9.95 -13.84 0.66
CA ILE A 335 -9.47 -12.88 1.66
C ILE A 335 -10.23 -13.12 2.97
N ILE A 336 -9.50 -13.27 4.08
CA ILE A 336 -10.07 -13.34 5.43
C ILE A 336 -9.74 -12.03 6.17
N PHE A 337 -10.73 -11.39 6.77
CA PHE A 337 -10.55 -10.16 7.54
C PHE A 337 -10.50 -10.47 9.02
N ALA A 338 -9.28 -10.64 9.56
CA ALA A 338 -9.03 -10.96 10.96
C ALA A 338 -8.85 -9.65 11.77
N PHE A 339 -9.94 -9.21 12.42
CA PHE A 339 -9.97 -7.90 13.06
C PHE A 339 -10.65 -7.93 14.44
N PRO A 340 -10.11 -8.69 15.42
CA PRO A 340 -10.69 -8.82 16.75
C PRO A 340 -10.73 -7.50 17.54
N ASP A 341 -9.82 -6.57 17.23
CA ASP A 341 -9.68 -5.27 17.89
C ASP A 341 -10.28 -4.08 17.10
N ILE A 342 -11.29 -4.36 16.25
CA ILE A 342 -11.88 -3.31 15.41
C ILE A 342 -12.47 -2.15 16.22
N ASP A 343 -13.03 -2.40 17.40
CA ASP A 343 -13.66 -1.37 18.21
C ASP A 343 -12.60 -0.41 18.82
N ASP A 344 -11.48 -0.95 19.28
CA ASP A 344 -10.32 -0.15 19.69
C ASP A 344 -9.74 0.65 18.51
N TYR A 345 -9.70 0.04 17.34
CA TYR A 345 -9.24 0.69 16.13
C TYR A 345 -10.15 1.86 15.72
N ARG A 346 -11.47 1.68 15.79
CA ARG A 346 -12.46 2.74 15.55
C ARG A 346 -12.27 3.92 16.51
N ALA A 347 -12.12 3.61 17.81
CA ALA A 347 -11.97 4.64 18.83
C ALA A 347 -10.69 5.46 18.68
N SER A 348 -9.61 4.85 18.23
CA SER A 348 -8.28 5.47 18.19
C SER A 348 -7.89 6.02 16.81
N ARG A 349 -7.95 5.19 15.78
CA ARG A 349 -7.49 5.52 14.42
C ARG A 349 -8.61 6.09 13.55
N GLY A 350 -9.81 5.54 13.69
CA GLY A 350 -10.95 5.82 12.84
C GLY A 350 -10.90 5.09 11.49
N LEU A 351 -12.08 4.85 10.95
CA LEU A 351 -12.31 4.24 9.65
C LEU A 351 -12.98 5.26 8.73
N ASN A 352 -12.72 5.16 7.43
CA ASN A 352 -13.34 6.02 6.42
C ASN A 352 -14.75 5.56 6.04
N VAL A 353 -15.06 4.30 6.28
CA VAL A 353 -16.36 3.69 5.97
C VAL A 353 -16.85 2.92 7.19
N GLU A 354 -18.12 3.12 7.54
CA GLU A 354 -18.81 2.42 8.62
C GLU A 354 -20.20 1.95 8.15
N PRO A 355 -20.65 0.75 8.49
CA PRO A 355 -19.87 -0.31 9.16
C PRO A 355 -18.81 -0.92 8.24
N TYR A 356 -17.57 -1.06 8.74
CA TYR A 356 -16.46 -1.57 7.93
C TYR A 356 -16.68 -3.03 7.49
N GLU A 357 -17.34 -3.80 8.33
CA GLU A 357 -17.70 -5.21 8.09
C GLU A 357 -18.54 -5.40 6.81
N HIS A 358 -19.31 -4.38 6.43
CA HIS A 358 -20.15 -4.41 5.23
C HIS A 358 -19.38 -4.00 3.95
N LEU A 359 -18.19 -3.45 4.12
CA LEU A 359 -17.35 -3.02 2.99
C LEU A 359 -16.54 -4.19 2.42
N VAL A 360 -16.10 -5.11 3.28
CA VAL A 360 -15.07 -6.09 2.96
C VAL A 360 -15.64 -7.34 2.30
N PRO A 361 -15.01 -7.83 1.22
CA PRO A 361 -15.53 -8.95 0.45
C PRO A 361 -14.95 -10.30 0.90
N GLY A 362 -15.07 -10.62 2.17
CA GLY A 362 -14.57 -11.85 2.76
C GLY A 362 -15.13 -12.06 4.17
N PRO A 363 -14.93 -13.24 4.77
CA PRO A 363 -15.34 -13.47 6.15
C PRO A 363 -14.64 -12.48 7.08
N PHE A 364 -15.42 -11.87 7.95
CA PHE A 364 -14.96 -10.93 8.96
C PHE A 364 -14.95 -11.63 10.32
N VAL A 365 -13.77 -11.84 10.91
CA VAL A 365 -13.58 -12.67 12.09
C VAL A 365 -13.00 -11.88 13.26
N LYS A 366 -13.59 -12.05 14.44
CA LYS A 366 -13.19 -11.36 15.68
C LYS A 366 -12.60 -12.30 16.72
N SER A 367 -12.75 -13.62 16.55
CA SER A 367 -12.25 -14.63 17.48
C SER A 367 -11.43 -15.69 16.78
N ALA A 368 -10.62 -16.44 17.54
CA ALA A 368 -9.86 -17.57 17.01
C ALA A 368 -10.80 -18.69 16.48
N ASP A 369 -11.97 -18.89 17.07
CA ASP A 369 -12.94 -19.89 16.61
C ASP A 369 -13.52 -19.53 15.25
N GLU A 370 -13.94 -18.28 15.04
CA GLU A 370 -14.41 -17.77 13.75
C GLU A 370 -13.28 -17.83 12.70
N PHE A 371 -12.03 -17.55 13.11
CA PHE A 371 -10.89 -17.61 12.24
C PHE A 371 -10.64 -19.06 11.77
N ILE A 372 -10.61 -20.03 12.70
CA ILE A 372 -10.44 -21.45 12.38
C ILE A 372 -11.58 -21.94 11.47
N GLN A 373 -12.82 -21.54 11.70
CA GLN A 373 -13.94 -21.86 10.81
C GLN A 373 -13.74 -21.31 9.39
N SER A 374 -13.18 -20.10 9.28
CA SER A 374 -12.90 -19.49 7.98
C SER A 374 -11.75 -20.20 7.25
N LEU A 375 -10.73 -20.66 7.98
CA LEU A 375 -9.65 -21.48 7.45
C LEU A 375 -10.18 -22.86 6.98
N ASP A 376 -11.10 -23.49 7.72
CA ASP A 376 -11.73 -24.76 7.30
C ASP A 376 -12.51 -24.61 5.98
N ARG A 377 -13.28 -23.53 5.84
CA ARG A 377 -13.99 -23.22 4.59
C ARG A 377 -13.02 -23.02 3.42
N PHE A 378 -11.93 -22.28 3.66
CA PHE A 378 -10.88 -22.07 2.67
C PHE A 378 -10.27 -23.41 2.18
N LEU A 379 -9.84 -24.28 3.09
CA LEU A 379 -9.25 -25.57 2.75
C LEU A 379 -10.22 -26.51 2.02
N ARG A 380 -11.52 -26.40 2.28
CA ARG A 380 -12.55 -27.16 1.59
C ARG A 380 -13.00 -26.54 0.25
N ASN A 381 -12.30 -25.50 -0.24
CA ASN A 381 -12.69 -24.74 -1.42
C ASN A 381 -14.14 -24.21 -1.39
N ARG A 382 -14.64 -23.87 -0.22
CA ARG A 382 -15.97 -23.26 -0.03
C ARG A 382 -15.82 -21.74 -0.03
N ASP A 383 -15.86 -21.17 -1.20
CA ASP A 383 -15.70 -19.73 -1.42
C ASP A 383 -17.06 -19.04 -1.59
N GLU A 384 -17.72 -18.78 -0.48
CA GLU A 384 -19.02 -18.08 -0.44
C GLU A 384 -18.90 -16.59 -0.80
N PHE A 385 -17.67 -16.04 -0.88
CA PHE A 385 -17.41 -14.62 -1.11
C PHE A 385 -16.89 -14.31 -2.53
N ALA A 386 -16.84 -15.28 -3.43
CA ALA A 386 -16.35 -15.08 -4.78
C ALA A 386 -17.11 -13.96 -5.54
N GLU A 387 -18.43 -13.95 -5.47
CA GLU A 387 -19.26 -12.91 -6.09
C GLU A 387 -19.04 -11.54 -5.43
N ALA A 388 -18.97 -11.48 -4.11
CA ALA A 388 -18.69 -10.26 -3.36
C ALA A 388 -17.30 -9.68 -3.73
N ARG A 389 -16.28 -10.54 -3.90
CA ARG A 389 -14.94 -10.10 -4.36
C ARG A 389 -14.99 -9.56 -5.78
N GLN A 390 -15.69 -10.20 -6.69
CA GLN A 390 -15.82 -9.71 -8.06
C GLN A 390 -16.57 -8.36 -8.11
N LEU A 391 -17.60 -8.18 -7.29
CA LEU A 391 -18.29 -6.91 -7.16
C LEU A 391 -17.37 -5.83 -6.59
N ALA A 392 -16.62 -6.14 -5.54
CA ALA A 392 -15.64 -5.25 -4.95
C ALA A 392 -14.52 -4.90 -5.97
N ARG A 393 -14.03 -5.88 -6.74
CA ARG A 393 -13.05 -5.63 -7.80
C ARG A 393 -13.58 -4.61 -8.82
N ARG A 394 -14.80 -4.76 -9.31
CA ARG A 394 -15.43 -3.78 -10.22
C ARG A 394 -15.60 -2.39 -9.62
N ARG A 395 -15.84 -2.32 -8.30
CA ARG A 395 -15.99 -1.06 -7.56
C ARG A 395 -14.66 -0.35 -7.34
N PHE A 396 -13.61 -1.09 -6.98
CA PHE A 396 -12.33 -0.53 -6.58
C PHE A 396 -11.28 -0.47 -7.69
N HIS A 397 -11.52 -1.13 -8.84
CA HIS A 397 -10.60 -1.12 -9.98
C HIS A 397 -11.31 -0.73 -11.27
N ARG A 398 -10.82 0.34 -11.90
CA ARG A 398 -11.21 0.70 -13.27
C ARG A 398 -10.51 -0.19 -14.30
N PHE A 399 -9.26 -0.58 -14.02
CA PHE A 399 -8.42 -1.42 -14.85
C PHE A 399 -7.96 -2.63 -14.05
N CYS A 400 -8.00 -3.80 -14.67
CA CYS A 400 -7.60 -5.08 -14.06
C CYS A 400 -6.43 -5.71 -14.83
N ASP A 401 -5.60 -4.89 -15.45
CA ASP A 401 -4.43 -5.27 -16.25
C ASP A 401 -3.13 -4.75 -15.63
N ALA A 402 -1.99 -5.16 -16.18
CA ALA A 402 -0.64 -4.71 -15.78
C ALA A 402 -0.19 -3.47 -16.59
N GLY A 403 -1.10 -2.57 -16.94
CA GLY A 403 -0.79 -1.39 -17.76
C GLY A 403 -0.80 -0.06 -17.00
N SER A 404 -0.83 -0.06 -15.67
CA SER A 404 -0.97 1.16 -14.86
C SER A 404 0.22 2.08 -15.00
N THR A 405 1.43 1.54 -15.04
CA THR A 405 2.67 2.30 -15.20
C THR A 405 2.74 2.96 -16.57
N ALA A 406 2.36 2.22 -17.61
CA ALA A 406 2.34 2.76 -18.97
C ALA A 406 1.34 3.93 -19.08
N ARG A 407 0.11 3.77 -18.55
CA ARG A 407 -0.90 4.83 -18.52
C ARG A 407 -0.41 6.06 -17.75
N LEU A 408 0.28 5.86 -16.62
CA LEU A 408 0.86 6.97 -15.85
C LEU A 408 1.90 7.74 -16.67
N LEU A 409 2.83 7.04 -17.32
CA LEU A 409 3.85 7.70 -18.12
C LEU A 409 3.27 8.38 -19.37
N ASP A 410 2.26 7.79 -20.00
CA ASP A 410 1.54 8.41 -21.12
C ASP A 410 0.83 9.71 -20.68
N GLU A 411 0.24 9.73 -19.48
CA GLU A 411 -0.40 10.93 -18.91
C GLU A 411 0.59 12.06 -18.64
N ILE A 412 1.77 11.76 -18.09
CA ILE A 412 2.73 12.80 -17.70
C ILE A 412 3.73 13.17 -18.80
N LEU A 413 3.84 12.38 -19.89
CA LEU A 413 4.75 12.56 -21.02
C LEU A 413 3.97 12.84 -22.31
N PRO A 414 3.30 13.97 -22.45
CA PRO A 414 2.49 14.25 -23.64
C PRO A 414 3.35 14.25 -24.91
N GLY A 415 2.90 13.52 -25.93
CA GLY A 415 3.53 13.41 -27.24
C GLY A 415 4.61 12.33 -27.39
N ARG A 416 4.86 11.50 -26.38
CA ARG A 416 5.72 10.32 -26.49
C ARG A 416 4.86 9.05 -26.47
N THR A 417 4.28 8.69 -27.62
CA THR A 417 3.65 7.40 -27.82
C THR A 417 4.69 6.27 -27.68
N ARG A 418 4.22 5.09 -27.18
CA ARG A 418 5.02 3.87 -27.09
C ARG A 418 5.79 3.65 -28.41
N PHE A 419 7.09 3.35 -28.32
CA PHE A 419 7.79 2.68 -29.41
C PHE A 419 7.12 1.31 -29.64
N PRO A 420 7.01 0.85 -30.93
CA PRO A 420 6.43 -0.44 -31.23
C PRO A 420 7.15 -1.54 -30.44
N GLU A 421 6.37 -2.52 -29.98
CA GLU A 421 6.82 -3.65 -29.17
C GLU A 421 8.14 -4.23 -29.70
N ARG A 422 9.21 -4.07 -28.95
CA ARG A 422 10.37 -4.94 -29.11
C ARG A 422 9.97 -6.28 -28.47
N THR A 423 9.75 -7.29 -29.31
CA THR A 423 9.71 -8.67 -28.87
C THR A 423 10.90 -8.94 -27.97
N ARG A 424 10.64 -9.29 -26.72
CA ARG A 424 11.68 -9.74 -25.80
C ARG A 424 12.35 -10.99 -26.37
N PRO A 425 13.70 -11.09 -26.31
CA PRO A 425 14.40 -12.33 -26.65
C PRO A 425 14.05 -13.46 -25.67
#